data_3ed67717aacbe9d05aa8e600025363d2
#
_entry.id   3ed67717aacbe9d05aa8e600025363d2
#
_cell.length_a   1.000
_cell.length_b   1.000
_cell.length_c   1.000
_cell.angle_alpha   90.00
_cell.angle_beta   90.00
_cell.angle_gamma   90.00
#
_symmetry.space_group_name_H-M   'P 1'
#
loop_
_entity.id
_entity.type
_entity.pdbx_description
1 polymer ?
#
loop_
_entity_poly.entity_id
_entity_poly.type
_entity_poly.pdbx_seq_one_letter_code
_entity_poly.pdbx_strand_id
1 'polypeptide(L)'
;MKEFSILALGGNVPSSVGGPNSTLDFALKSLEKYEVNILKESLRYVTPAFPSGSGPDFVNSIALCDSEHKPGDLLNILHKVEADCGRVRDQRWGARTLDIDLIASGSTILPNREVYLEWNALEAEKQTEIAPQELILPHPRLQDRVFVLVPLFELLPDWVHPVLGLTVSEMLQKLPESDRNAVVRLPEG
;
A
#
# COMPACT_ATOMS: atom_id res chain seq x y z
N MET A 1 19.49 -9.56 9.20
CA MET A 1 18.12 -9.95 8.83
C MET A 1 18.00 -9.74 7.34
N LYS A 2 17.36 -10.67 6.61
CA LYS A 2 17.08 -10.48 5.19
C LYS A 2 16.19 -9.23 5.06
N GLU A 3 16.53 -8.34 4.14
CA GLU A 3 15.68 -7.16 3.90
C GLU A 3 14.38 -7.61 3.26
N PHE A 4 13.26 -7.14 3.76
CA PHE A 4 11.93 -7.42 3.23
C PHE A 4 11.33 -6.15 2.60
N SER A 5 10.40 -6.33 1.70
CA SER A 5 9.57 -5.24 1.17
C SER A 5 8.20 -5.25 1.83
N ILE A 6 7.61 -4.06 1.94
CA ILE A 6 6.26 -3.82 2.48
C ILE A 6 5.36 -3.46 1.30
N LEU A 7 4.31 -4.25 1.10
CA LEU A 7 3.29 -4.03 0.08
C LEU A 7 1.98 -3.65 0.75
N ALA A 8 1.29 -2.63 0.23
CA ALA A 8 -0.10 -2.36 0.58
C ALA A 8 -1.01 -2.83 -0.56
N LEU A 9 -1.97 -3.69 -0.24
CA LEU A 9 -2.95 -4.20 -1.18
C LEU A 9 -4.33 -3.62 -0.85
N GLY A 10 -5.08 -3.23 -1.89
CA GLY A 10 -6.43 -2.72 -1.72
C GLY A 10 -7.31 -2.95 -2.93
N GLY A 11 -8.63 -3.03 -2.71
CA GLY A 11 -9.63 -3.10 -3.77
C GLY A 11 -11.03 -2.83 -3.22
N ASN A 12 -11.91 -2.28 -4.07
CA ASN A 12 -13.27 -1.93 -3.65
C ASN A 12 -14.35 -2.37 -4.64
N VAL A 13 -13.98 -2.96 -5.77
CA VAL A 13 -14.94 -3.52 -6.72
C VAL A 13 -14.54 -4.94 -7.12
N PRO A 14 -15.50 -5.79 -7.49
CA PRO A 14 -15.20 -7.14 -7.97
C PRO A 14 -14.29 -7.13 -9.20
N SER A 15 -13.42 -8.12 -9.27
CA SER A 15 -12.60 -8.45 -10.44
C SER A 15 -13.14 -9.71 -11.15
N SER A 16 -12.45 -10.17 -12.19
CA SER A 16 -12.75 -11.45 -12.86
C SER A 16 -12.62 -12.67 -11.95
N VAL A 17 -11.92 -12.54 -10.82
CA VAL A 17 -11.69 -13.64 -9.85
C VAL A 17 -12.63 -13.59 -8.63
N GLY A 18 -13.49 -12.58 -8.53
CA GLY A 18 -14.46 -12.45 -7.46
C GLY A 18 -14.45 -11.09 -6.77
N GLY A 19 -14.96 -11.04 -5.54
CA GLY A 19 -14.98 -9.82 -4.72
C GLY A 19 -13.57 -9.39 -4.26
N PRO A 20 -13.43 -8.22 -3.59
CA PRO A 20 -12.14 -7.68 -3.16
C PRO A 20 -11.29 -8.69 -2.37
N ASN A 21 -11.87 -9.42 -1.43
CA ASN A 21 -11.16 -10.46 -0.67
C ASN A 21 -10.51 -11.52 -1.56
N SER A 22 -11.30 -12.11 -2.47
CA SER A 22 -10.81 -13.13 -3.41
C SER A 22 -9.75 -12.55 -4.36
N THR A 23 -9.87 -11.28 -4.71
CA THR A 23 -8.91 -10.58 -5.56
C THR A 23 -7.56 -10.39 -4.84
N LEU A 24 -7.57 -10.05 -3.54
CA LEU A 24 -6.35 -9.97 -2.74
C LEU A 24 -5.69 -11.35 -2.61
N ASP A 25 -6.45 -12.42 -2.35
CA ASP A 25 -5.93 -13.81 -2.31
C ASP A 25 -5.26 -14.19 -3.63
N PHE A 26 -5.91 -13.88 -4.74
CA PHE A 26 -5.36 -14.15 -6.07
C PHE A 26 -4.08 -13.36 -6.32
N ALA A 27 -4.05 -12.09 -5.90
CA ALA A 27 -2.87 -11.23 -6.05
C ALA A 27 -1.66 -11.81 -5.31
N LEU A 28 -1.81 -12.18 -4.04
CA LEU A 28 -0.74 -12.76 -3.23
C LEU A 28 -0.20 -14.05 -3.87
N LYS A 29 -1.09 -14.97 -4.30
CA LYS A 29 -0.69 -16.20 -5.02
C LYS A 29 -0.03 -15.91 -6.37
N SER A 30 -0.42 -14.83 -7.05
CA SER A 30 0.17 -14.46 -8.33
C SER A 30 1.58 -13.90 -8.16
N LEU A 31 1.85 -13.18 -7.07
CA LEU A 31 3.19 -12.67 -6.74
C LEU A 31 4.21 -13.82 -6.56
N GLU A 32 3.80 -14.94 -5.97
CA GLU A 32 4.67 -16.11 -5.80
C GLU A 32 5.17 -16.68 -7.14
N LYS A 33 4.38 -16.57 -8.23
CA LYS A 33 4.79 -17.00 -9.58
C LYS A 33 5.93 -16.15 -10.16
N TYR A 34 6.13 -14.97 -9.61
CA TYR A 34 7.21 -14.04 -9.97
C TYR A 34 8.34 -14.03 -8.93
N GLU A 35 8.46 -15.10 -8.13
CA GLU A 35 9.52 -15.23 -7.09
C GLU A 35 9.44 -14.11 -6.03
N VAL A 36 8.26 -13.57 -5.78
CA VAL A 36 7.97 -12.67 -4.69
C VAL A 36 7.30 -13.49 -3.57
N ASN A 37 8.08 -13.89 -2.57
CA ASN A 37 7.63 -14.77 -1.51
C ASN A 37 6.94 -13.98 -0.41
N ILE A 38 5.67 -14.28 -0.14
CA ILE A 38 4.93 -13.63 0.95
C ILE A 38 5.35 -14.24 2.28
N LEU A 39 5.91 -13.42 3.13
CA LEU A 39 6.39 -13.80 4.47
C LEU A 39 5.27 -13.73 5.51
N LYS A 40 4.45 -12.70 5.44
CA LYS A 40 3.35 -12.44 6.36
C LYS A 40 2.32 -11.51 5.73
N GLU A 41 1.04 -11.72 6.00
CA GLU A 41 -0.05 -10.79 5.68
C GLU A 41 -0.71 -10.33 6.98
N SER A 42 -1.13 -9.06 7.04
CA SER A 42 -1.98 -8.54 8.11
C SER A 42 -3.40 -9.10 8.00
N LEU A 43 -4.20 -8.90 9.02
CA LEU A 43 -5.64 -9.01 8.88
C LEU A 43 -6.13 -8.01 7.82
N ARG A 44 -7.35 -8.25 7.32
CA ARG A 44 -7.98 -7.36 6.34
C ARG A 44 -8.86 -6.35 7.02
N TYR A 45 -8.85 -5.13 6.48
CA TYR A 45 -9.55 -4.00 7.04
C TYR A 45 -10.45 -3.38 5.99
N VAL A 46 -11.64 -2.97 6.40
CA VAL A 46 -12.56 -2.16 5.60
C VAL A 46 -12.32 -0.70 5.90
N THR A 47 -12.21 0.11 4.85
CA THR A 47 -12.04 1.55 4.95
C THR A 47 -12.98 2.28 4.00
N PRO A 48 -13.59 3.42 4.42
CA PRO A 48 -14.43 4.22 3.54
C PRO A 48 -13.67 4.67 2.29
N ALA A 49 -14.37 4.72 1.16
CA ALA A 49 -13.82 5.33 -0.05
C ALA A 49 -13.60 6.84 0.18
N PHE A 50 -12.52 7.37 -0.39
CA PHE A 50 -12.22 8.80 -0.34
C PHE A 50 -12.24 9.42 -1.76
N PRO A 51 -12.93 10.55 -1.97
CA PRO A 51 -13.81 11.25 -1.04
C PRO A 51 -15.03 10.41 -0.61
N SER A 52 -15.63 10.73 0.54
CA SER A 52 -16.82 10.02 1.02
C SER A 52 -17.90 9.97 -0.05
N GLY A 53 -18.45 8.77 -0.33
CA GLY A 53 -19.47 8.57 -1.36
C GLY A 53 -18.92 8.38 -2.78
N SER A 54 -17.59 8.32 -2.99
CA SER A 54 -17.00 8.10 -4.32
C SER A 54 -17.08 6.66 -4.81
N GLY A 55 -17.55 5.71 -3.99
CA GLY A 55 -17.70 4.31 -4.35
C GLY A 55 -17.88 3.41 -3.13
N PRO A 56 -17.87 2.07 -3.33
CA PRO A 56 -17.87 1.11 -2.23
C PRO A 56 -16.62 1.26 -1.35
N ASP A 57 -16.74 0.79 -0.09
CA ASP A 57 -15.61 0.73 0.83
C ASP A 57 -14.50 -0.19 0.31
N PHE A 58 -13.27 0.15 0.63
CA PHE A 58 -12.10 -0.65 0.28
C PHE A 58 -11.88 -1.78 1.29
N VAL A 59 -11.39 -2.91 0.79
CA VAL A 59 -10.72 -3.94 1.60
C VAL A 59 -9.23 -3.75 1.42
N ASN A 60 -8.50 -3.56 2.51
CA ASN A 60 -7.06 -3.31 2.52
C ASN A 60 -6.32 -4.32 3.40
N SER A 61 -5.10 -4.68 3.01
CA SER A 61 -4.14 -5.42 3.83
C SER A 61 -2.72 -4.98 3.56
N ILE A 62 -1.80 -5.35 4.44
CA ILE A 62 -0.35 -5.22 4.26
C ILE A 62 0.25 -6.62 4.11
N ALA A 63 1.14 -6.78 3.14
CA ALA A 63 1.96 -7.97 3.01
C ALA A 63 3.44 -7.62 3.16
N LEU A 64 4.16 -8.45 3.92
CA LEU A 64 5.61 -8.46 3.94
C LEU A 64 6.09 -9.50 2.95
N CYS A 65 7.02 -9.14 2.08
CA CYS A 65 7.55 -10.07 1.10
C CYS A 65 9.07 -10.03 1.02
N ASP A 66 9.64 -11.16 0.61
CA ASP A 66 11.05 -11.35 0.28
C ASP A 66 11.19 -11.60 -1.21
N SER A 67 12.15 -10.95 -1.84
CA SER A 67 12.39 -11.06 -3.27
C SER A 67 13.80 -10.57 -3.61
N GLU A 68 14.42 -11.18 -4.62
CA GLU A 68 15.71 -10.75 -5.16
C GLU A 68 15.58 -9.62 -6.20
N HIS A 69 14.35 -9.21 -6.53
CA HIS A 69 14.09 -8.14 -7.47
C HIS A 69 14.49 -6.78 -6.90
N LYS A 70 15.09 -5.94 -7.74
CA LYS A 70 15.26 -4.53 -7.40
C LYS A 70 13.90 -3.84 -7.27
N PRO A 71 13.78 -2.77 -6.46
CA PRO A 71 12.49 -2.11 -6.23
C PRO A 71 11.72 -1.72 -7.49
N GLY A 72 12.42 -1.25 -8.54
CA GLY A 72 11.78 -0.91 -9.82
C GLY A 72 11.23 -2.13 -10.58
N ASP A 73 11.94 -3.25 -10.54
CA ASP A 73 11.49 -4.51 -11.16
C ASP A 73 10.31 -5.10 -10.37
N LEU A 74 10.39 -5.04 -9.03
CA LEU A 74 9.29 -5.44 -8.16
C LEU A 74 8.04 -4.61 -8.47
N LEU A 75 8.15 -3.28 -8.59
CA LEU A 75 7.02 -2.42 -8.97
C LEU A 75 6.40 -2.83 -10.30
N ASN A 76 7.21 -3.18 -11.31
CA ASN A 76 6.72 -3.67 -12.59
C ASN A 76 5.96 -5.01 -12.45
N ILE A 77 6.39 -5.88 -11.54
CA ILE A 77 5.67 -7.13 -11.22
C ILE A 77 4.31 -6.81 -10.58
N LEU A 78 4.28 -5.88 -9.59
CA LEU A 78 3.03 -5.46 -8.96
C LEU A 78 2.03 -4.96 -10.00
N HIS A 79 2.48 -4.13 -10.95
CA HIS A 79 1.65 -3.62 -12.05
C HIS A 79 1.11 -4.73 -12.98
N LYS A 80 1.90 -5.78 -13.23
CA LYS A 80 1.42 -6.94 -14.01
C LYS A 80 0.30 -7.69 -13.26
N VAL A 81 0.48 -7.93 -11.97
CA VAL A 81 -0.54 -8.59 -11.15
C VAL A 81 -1.83 -7.76 -11.08
N GLU A 82 -1.73 -6.45 -10.97
CA GLU A 82 -2.90 -5.55 -11.05
C GLU A 82 -3.62 -5.67 -12.41
N ALA A 83 -2.86 -5.68 -13.51
CA ALA A 83 -3.43 -5.82 -14.86
C ALA A 83 -4.13 -7.17 -15.05
N ASP A 84 -3.58 -8.27 -14.51
CA ASP A 84 -4.18 -9.60 -14.54
C ASP A 84 -5.51 -9.64 -13.76
N CYS A 85 -5.69 -8.75 -12.77
CA CYS A 85 -6.96 -8.56 -12.05
C CYS A 85 -7.91 -7.57 -12.73
N GLY A 86 -7.62 -7.16 -13.96
CA GLY A 86 -8.49 -6.29 -14.76
C GLY A 86 -8.45 -4.82 -14.36
N ARG A 87 -7.36 -4.37 -13.73
CA ARG A 87 -7.17 -2.94 -13.43
C ARG A 87 -7.04 -2.16 -14.73
N VAL A 88 -7.96 -1.21 -14.95
CA VAL A 88 -7.89 -0.19 -16.01
C VAL A 88 -7.47 1.13 -15.38
N ARG A 89 -6.42 1.77 -15.91
CA ARG A 89 -5.82 2.99 -15.33
C ARG A 89 -6.42 4.29 -15.88
N ASP A 90 -7.66 4.27 -16.33
CA ASP A 90 -8.31 5.42 -16.99
C ASP A 90 -8.75 6.52 -16.01
N GLN A 91 -8.91 6.22 -14.72
CA GLN A 91 -9.34 7.20 -13.71
C GLN A 91 -8.48 7.14 -12.45
N ARG A 92 -7.91 8.28 -12.07
CA ARG A 92 -6.98 8.41 -10.92
C ARG A 92 -7.61 8.08 -9.56
N TRP A 93 -8.92 8.35 -9.37
CA TRP A 93 -9.66 8.21 -8.11
C TRP A 93 -10.89 7.31 -8.26
N GLY A 94 -10.91 6.47 -9.26
CA GLY A 94 -12.03 5.57 -9.55
C GLY A 94 -12.04 4.30 -8.71
N ALA A 95 -13.12 3.55 -8.86
CA ALA A 95 -13.23 2.19 -8.35
C ALA A 95 -12.09 1.31 -8.87
N ARG A 96 -11.49 0.49 -7.99
CA ARG A 96 -10.31 -0.34 -8.30
C ARG A 96 -10.57 -1.80 -7.96
N THR A 97 -10.34 -2.65 -8.96
CA THR A 97 -10.35 -4.10 -8.73
C THR A 97 -9.20 -4.51 -7.80
N LEU A 98 -8.01 -3.97 -8.05
CA LEU A 98 -6.79 -4.19 -7.26
C LEU A 98 -5.86 -2.99 -7.38
N ASP A 99 -5.28 -2.58 -6.27
CA ASP A 99 -4.20 -1.61 -6.14
C ASP A 99 -3.10 -2.21 -5.27
N ILE A 100 -1.85 -2.23 -5.75
CA ILE A 100 -0.71 -2.73 -4.98
C ILE A 100 0.37 -1.66 -4.95
N ASP A 101 0.51 -0.99 -3.83
CA ASP A 101 1.58 0.00 -3.61
C ASP A 101 2.82 -0.68 -2.99
N LEU A 102 4.01 -0.40 -3.55
CA LEU A 102 5.28 -0.69 -2.89
C LEU A 102 5.56 0.40 -1.85
N ILE A 103 5.41 0.06 -0.58
CA ILE A 103 5.51 1.02 0.55
C ILE A 103 6.96 1.27 0.95
N ALA A 104 7.74 0.21 1.08
CA ALA A 104 9.16 0.27 1.42
C ALA A 104 9.88 -1.00 0.96
N SER A 105 11.20 -0.92 0.78
CA SER A 105 12.06 -2.06 0.48
C SER A 105 13.31 -1.94 1.35
N GLY A 106 13.35 -2.71 2.44
CA GLY A 106 14.37 -2.58 3.49
C GLY A 106 14.49 -1.15 3.99
N SER A 107 15.72 -0.63 4.00
CA SER A 107 16.05 0.75 4.34
C SER A 107 16.28 1.65 3.09
N THR A 108 15.91 1.16 1.91
CA THR A 108 16.15 1.85 0.63
C THR A 108 15.44 3.19 0.56
N ILE A 109 16.18 4.22 0.14
CA ILE A 109 15.65 5.56 -0.16
C ILE A 109 15.86 5.82 -1.66
N LEU A 110 14.76 6.05 -2.40
CA LEU A 110 14.80 6.33 -3.83
C LEU A 110 14.04 7.62 -4.17
N PRO A 111 14.50 8.34 -5.19
CA PRO A 111 15.82 8.22 -5.84
C PRO A 111 16.94 8.67 -4.92
N ASN A 112 16.65 9.59 -4.00
CA ASN A 112 17.49 10.10 -2.92
C ASN A 112 16.64 10.80 -1.86
N ARG A 113 17.28 11.20 -0.74
CA ARG A 113 16.59 11.82 0.40
C ARG A 113 16.00 13.21 0.06
N GLU A 114 16.63 13.98 -0.79
CA GLU A 114 16.17 15.33 -1.15
C GLU A 114 14.86 15.25 -1.92
N VAL A 115 14.82 14.44 -2.99
CA VAL A 115 13.62 14.22 -3.79
C VAL A 115 12.49 13.61 -2.93
N TYR A 116 12.81 12.66 -2.04
CA TYR A 116 11.82 12.13 -1.10
C TYR A 116 11.18 13.26 -0.27
N LEU A 117 12.00 14.15 0.32
CA LEU A 117 11.50 15.23 1.17
C LEU A 117 10.68 16.26 0.38
N GLU A 118 11.03 16.54 -0.86
CA GLU A 118 10.24 17.39 -1.75
C GLU A 118 8.82 16.79 -1.97
N TRP A 119 8.73 15.49 -2.28
CA TRP A 119 7.46 14.82 -2.46
C TRP A 119 6.66 14.67 -1.17
N ASN A 120 7.34 14.44 -0.05
CA ASN A 120 6.72 14.35 1.26
C ASN A 120 6.12 15.70 1.70
N ALA A 121 6.75 16.82 1.35
CA ALA A 121 6.31 18.16 1.70
C ALA A 121 5.21 18.73 0.79
N LEU A 122 4.89 18.06 -0.33
CA LEU A 122 3.82 18.51 -1.23
C LEU A 122 2.45 18.50 -0.52
N GLU A 123 1.72 19.58 -0.69
CA GLU A 123 0.33 19.66 -0.24
C GLU A 123 -0.54 18.58 -0.90
N ALA A 124 -1.53 18.07 -0.17
CA ALA A 124 -2.39 16.99 -0.62
C ALA A 124 -3.04 17.28 -1.99
N GLU A 125 -3.46 18.53 -2.24
CA GLU A 125 -4.06 18.96 -3.50
C GLU A 125 -3.08 18.79 -4.67
N LYS A 126 -1.85 19.29 -4.53
CA LYS A 126 -0.81 19.17 -5.57
C LYS A 126 -0.45 17.72 -5.89
N GLN A 127 -0.47 16.85 -4.88
CA GLN A 127 -0.20 15.44 -5.08
C GLN A 127 -1.31 14.71 -5.85
N THR A 128 -2.51 15.29 -5.94
CA THR A 128 -3.58 14.77 -6.81
C THR A 128 -3.36 15.14 -8.27
N GLU A 129 -2.67 16.24 -8.54
CA GLU A 129 -2.47 16.78 -9.89
C GLU A 129 -1.22 16.19 -10.57
N ILE A 130 -0.14 16.00 -9.79
CA ILE A 130 1.14 15.51 -10.30
C ILE A 130 1.45 14.10 -9.79
N ALA A 131 2.17 13.30 -10.59
CA ALA A 131 2.70 12.01 -10.21
C ALA A 131 4.21 11.99 -10.40
N PRO A 132 4.97 11.33 -9.54
CA PRO A 132 6.39 11.16 -9.75
C PRO A 132 6.64 10.38 -11.06
N GLN A 133 7.68 10.79 -11.79
CA GLN A 133 8.10 10.09 -13.01
C GLN A 133 8.98 8.86 -12.71
N GLU A 134 9.46 8.75 -11.48
CA GLU A 134 10.31 7.67 -11.00
C GLU A 134 9.81 7.16 -9.64
N LEU A 135 10.23 5.96 -9.27
CA LEU A 135 9.86 5.34 -8.01
C LEU A 135 10.45 6.11 -6.83
N ILE A 136 9.59 6.52 -5.90
CA ILE A 136 9.99 7.13 -4.64
C ILE A 136 9.78 6.14 -3.51
N LEU A 137 10.83 5.85 -2.76
CA LEU A 137 10.79 4.99 -1.57
C LEU A 137 11.47 5.64 -0.36
N PRO A 138 10.93 5.41 0.82
CA PRO A 138 9.59 4.83 1.09
C PRO A 138 8.47 5.59 0.39
N HIS A 139 7.28 5.01 0.31
CA HIS A 139 6.14 5.71 -0.32
C HIS A 139 5.92 7.06 0.37
N PRO A 140 5.95 8.22 -0.34
CA PRO A 140 6.05 9.54 0.27
C PRO A 140 4.82 9.98 1.07
N ARG A 141 3.73 9.21 0.99
CA ARG A 141 2.48 9.43 1.74
C ARG A 141 2.20 8.35 2.79
N LEU A 142 3.18 7.51 3.11
CA LEU A 142 3.00 6.43 4.07
C LEU A 142 2.47 6.95 5.42
N GLN A 143 3.07 8.02 5.93
CA GLN A 143 2.76 8.59 7.26
C GLN A 143 1.36 9.22 7.36
N ASP A 144 0.71 9.49 6.22
CA ASP A 144 -0.61 10.14 6.15
C ASP A 144 -1.75 9.16 5.84
N ARG A 145 -1.41 7.91 5.55
CA ARG A 145 -2.38 6.89 5.07
C ARG A 145 -2.78 5.96 6.20
N VAL A 146 -3.89 6.26 6.87
CA VAL A 146 -4.42 5.43 7.96
C VAL A 146 -4.70 3.99 7.54
N PHE A 147 -5.22 3.78 6.32
CA PHE A 147 -5.52 2.46 5.76
C PHE A 147 -4.27 1.61 5.47
N VAL A 148 -3.08 2.23 5.46
CA VAL A 148 -1.78 1.56 5.42
C VAL A 148 -1.24 1.38 6.83
N LEU A 149 -1.25 2.43 7.66
CA LEU A 149 -0.62 2.40 8.98
C LEU A 149 -1.31 1.48 9.97
N VAL A 150 -2.66 1.37 9.95
CA VAL A 150 -3.38 0.47 10.85
C VAL A 150 -2.99 -1.00 10.63
N PRO A 151 -3.10 -1.58 9.41
CA PRO A 151 -2.66 -2.95 9.18
C PRO A 151 -1.14 -3.13 9.29
N LEU A 152 -0.33 -2.10 8.99
CA LEU A 152 1.12 -2.16 9.17
C LEU A 152 1.52 -2.20 10.65
N PHE A 153 0.82 -1.47 11.51
CA PHE A 153 1.02 -1.50 12.96
C PHE A 153 0.82 -2.90 13.55
N GLU A 154 -0.11 -3.68 13.01
CA GLU A 154 -0.30 -5.08 13.43
C GLU A 154 0.94 -5.94 13.19
N LEU A 155 1.65 -5.70 12.08
CA LEU A 155 2.79 -6.51 11.68
C LEU A 155 4.13 -6.00 12.24
N LEU A 156 4.32 -4.69 12.22
CA LEU A 156 5.61 -4.02 12.41
C LEU A 156 5.47 -2.71 13.20
N PRO A 157 4.96 -2.72 14.44
CA PRO A 157 4.75 -1.50 15.23
C PRO A 157 6.03 -0.67 15.43
N ASP A 158 7.17 -1.36 15.52
CA ASP A 158 8.49 -0.78 15.83
C ASP A 158 9.36 -0.53 14.58
N TRP A 159 8.83 -0.81 13.36
CA TRP A 159 9.58 -0.50 12.15
C TRP A 159 9.79 1.01 12.03
N VAL A 160 11.05 1.41 11.85
CA VAL A 160 11.45 2.82 11.77
C VAL A 160 11.50 3.26 10.31
N HIS A 161 10.77 4.31 10.00
CA HIS A 161 10.79 4.93 8.67
C HIS A 161 12.17 5.52 8.37
N PRO A 162 12.89 5.08 7.31
CA PRO A 162 14.31 5.41 7.11
C PRO A 162 14.61 6.89 6.88
N VAL A 163 13.61 7.69 6.46
CA VAL A 163 13.78 9.14 6.26
C VAL A 163 13.27 9.94 7.46
N LEU A 164 12.10 9.61 7.98
CA LEU A 164 11.45 10.38 9.05
C LEU A 164 11.97 10.03 10.44
N GLY A 165 12.58 8.84 10.61
CA GLY A 165 13.06 8.37 11.91
C GLY A 165 11.95 8.06 12.91
N LEU A 166 10.70 7.95 12.45
CA LEU A 166 9.52 7.62 13.26
C LEU A 166 9.18 6.14 13.12
N THR A 167 8.74 5.53 14.21
CA THR A 167 8.15 4.21 14.19
C THR A 167 6.75 4.23 13.58
N VAL A 168 6.24 3.06 13.14
CA VAL A 168 4.84 2.91 12.69
C VAL A 168 3.87 3.34 13.79
N SER A 169 4.17 2.96 15.05
CA SER A 169 3.40 3.37 16.24
C SER A 169 3.31 4.89 16.35
N GLU A 170 4.44 5.59 16.22
CA GLU A 170 4.49 7.04 16.33
C GLU A 170 3.80 7.75 15.16
N MET A 171 3.94 7.22 13.94
CA MET A 171 3.22 7.76 12.77
C MET A 171 1.71 7.60 12.94
N LEU A 172 1.25 6.42 13.36
CA LEU A 172 -0.17 6.14 13.57
C LEU A 172 -0.78 7.02 14.67
N GLN A 173 -0.05 7.28 15.75
CA GLN A 173 -0.52 8.15 16.85
C GLN A 173 -0.70 9.62 16.43
N LYS A 174 0.01 10.08 15.39
CA LYS A 174 -0.14 11.44 14.86
C LYS A 174 -1.40 11.64 14.02
N LEU A 175 -2.01 10.56 13.54
CA LEU A 175 -3.25 10.66 12.77
C LEU A 175 -4.46 10.89 13.68
N PRO A 176 -5.50 11.60 13.19
CA PRO A 176 -6.73 11.82 13.94
C PRO A 176 -7.34 10.50 14.41
N GLU A 177 -7.89 10.50 15.62
CA GLU A 177 -8.55 9.31 16.16
C GLU A 177 -9.76 8.89 15.32
N SER A 178 -10.51 9.85 14.79
CA SER A 178 -11.63 9.62 13.88
C SER A 178 -11.23 8.76 12.68
N ASP A 179 -10.07 9.08 12.09
CA ASP A 179 -9.59 8.40 10.89
C ASP A 179 -9.11 6.97 11.22
N ARG A 180 -8.44 6.81 12.38
CA ARG A 180 -8.04 5.49 12.87
C ARG A 180 -9.24 4.58 13.15
N ASN A 181 -10.29 5.13 13.74
CA ASN A 181 -11.52 4.40 14.07
C ASN A 181 -12.38 4.07 12.83
N ALA A 182 -12.17 4.78 11.71
CA ALA A 182 -12.82 4.46 10.44
C ALA A 182 -12.25 3.22 9.74
N VAL A 183 -11.07 2.74 10.17
CA VAL A 183 -10.45 1.51 9.67
C VAL A 183 -10.93 0.34 10.52
N VAL A 184 -11.85 -0.44 9.99
CA VAL A 184 -12.53 -1.51 10.72
C VAL A 184 -12.03 -2.87 10.25
N ARG A 185 -11.64 -3.73 11.20
CA ARG A 185 -11.24 -5.10 10.88
C ARG A 185 -12.38 -5.84 10.18
N LEU A 186 -12.06 -6.48 9.06
CA LEU A 186 -13.01 -7.36 8.38
C LEU A 186 -13.25 -8.61 9.25
N PRO A 187 -14.51 -8.98 9.53
CA PRO A 187 -14.80 -10.22 10.25
C PRO A 187 -14.22 -11.43 9.53
N GLU A 188 -13.69 -12.37 10.30
CA GLU A 188 -13.33 -13.69 9.78
C GLU A 188 -14.63 -14.40 9.38
N GLY A 189 -14.74 -14.82 8.11
CA GLY A 189 -15.88 -15.55 7.57
C GLY A 189 -15.86 -17.02 7.94
#